data_2e0b6f5380b0bb6685f1edc2279059ae
#
_entry.id   2e0b6f5380b0bb6685f1edc2279059ae
#
_cell.length_a   1.000
_cell.length_b   1.000
_cell.length_c   1.000
_cell.angle_alpha   90.00
_cell.angle_beta   90.00
_cell.angle_gamma   90.00
#
_symmetry.space_group_name_H-M   'P 1'
#
loop_
_entity.id
_entity.type
_entity.pdbx_description
1 polymer ?
#
loop_
_entity_poly.entity_id
_entity_poly.type
_entity_poly.pdbx_seq_one_letter_code
_entity_poly.pdbx_strand_id
1 'polypeptide(L)'
;MERVQPWLAPFTWAMVTAQNAMLCAAKNALHKPTSDGHAVTEDLWENRHHESMSLDEAVDLCRCCHRMAPFCLYNGNTFSSIIALVIRKLDLPPTEGQIVRSLAGHIVAGVASDEEERAFREFCASLS
;
A
#
# COMPACT_ATOMS: atom_id res chain seq x y z
N MET A 1 -20.44 -9.57 -3.50
CA MET A 1 -19.36 -10.21 -2.73
C MET A 1 -18.03 -9.62 -3.14
N GLU A 2 -17.21 -9.20 -2.19
CA GLU A 2 -15.90 -8.63 -2.47
C GLU A 2 -14.97 -9.66 -3.11
N ARG A 3 -14.16 -9.19 -4.05
CA ARG A 3 -13.16 -10.00 -4.71
C ARG A 3 -11.98 -10.26 -3.76
N VAL A 4 -11.69 -11.52 -3.49
CA VAL A 4 -10.60 -11.95 -2.62
C VAL A 4 -9.55 -12.64 -3.48
N GLN A 5 -8.30 -12.18 -3.39
CA GLN A 5 -7.19 -12.75 -4.15
C GLN A 5 -5.87 -12.30 -3.51
N PRO A 6 -4.72 -12.90 -3.90
CA PRO A 6 -3.44 -12.51 -3.33
C PRO A 6 -2.89 -11.23 -3.98
N TRP A 7 -3.51 -10.11 -3.68
CA TRP A 7 -3.19 -8.80 -4.26
C TRP A 7 -1.73 -8.40 -4.09
N LEU A 8 -1.14 -8.72 -2.93
CA LEU A 8 0.20 -8.28 -2.57
C LEU A 8 1.27 -9.35 -2.78
N ALA A 9 0.89 -10.56 -3.18
CA ALA A 9 1.83 -11.67 -3.35
C ALA A 9 3.02 -11.35 -4.27
N PRO A 10 2.87 -10.60 -5.38
CA PRO A 10 4.01 -10.25 -6.22
C PRO A 10 5.03 -9.32 -5.58
N PHE A 11 4.66 -8.67 -4.47
CA PHE A 11 5.51 -7.66 -3.84
C PHE A 11 6.25 -8.25 -2.65
N THR A 12 7.46 -8.77 -2.89
CA THR A 12 8.33 -9.28 -1.82
C THR A 12 8.84 -8.13 -0.96
N TRP A 13 9.34 -8.43 0.23
CA TRP A 13 9.95 -7.40 1.08
C TRP A 13 11.13 -6.72 0.38
N ALA A 14 11.89 -7.47 -0.42
CA ALA A 14 12.98 -6.89 -1.22
C ALA A 14 12.45 -5.83 -2.19
N MET A 15 11.28 -6.06 -2.79
CA MET A 15 10.67 -5.07 -3.70
C MET A 15 10.16 -3.85 -2.93
N VAL A 16 9.60 -4.04 -1.74
CA VAL A 16 9.19 -2.94 -0.85
C VAL A 16 10.40 -2.06 -0.51
N THR A 17 11.50 -2.69 -0.12
CA THR A 17 12.75 -2.00 0.20
C THR A 17 13.29 -1.25 -1.01
N ALA A 18 13.28 -1.87 -2.19
CA ALA A 18 13.73 -1.24 -3.42
C ALA A 18 12.87 -0.03 -3.80
N GLN A 19 11.55 -0.10 -3.56
CA GLN A 19 10.65 1.01 -3.82
C GLN A 19 10.98 2.21 -2.93
N ASN A 20 11.23 1.96 -1.64
CA ASN A 20 11.66 3.03 -0.74
C ASN A 20 13.00 3.62 -1.16
N ALA A 21 13.96 2.77 -1.55
CA ALA A 21 15.27 3.23 -2.02
C ALA A 21 15.15 4.13 -3.25
N MET A 22 14.28 3.77 -4.19
CA MET A 22 14.02 4.59 -5.38
C MET A 22 13.44 5.96 -5.03
N LEU A 23 12.46 5.99 -4.11
CA LEU A 23 11.84 7.25 -3.67
C LEU A 23 12.86 8.15 -2.96
N CYS A 24 13.70 7.56 -2.11
CA CYS A 24 14.75 8.31 -1.43
C CYS A 24 15.76 8.88 -2.44
N ALA A 25 16.21 8.07 -3.40
CA ALA A 25 17.16 8.51 -4.43
C ALA A 25 16.58 9.67 -5.26
N ALA A 26 15.31 9.60 -5.63
CA ALA A 26 14.66 10.64 -6.42
C ALA A 26 14.58 11.97 -5.66
N LYS A 27 14.57 11.94 -4.33
CA LYS A 27 14.51 13.12 -3.48
C LYS A 27 15.86 13.47 -2.85
N ASN A 28 16.93 12.80 -3.28
CA ASN A 28 18.26 12.97 -2.72
C ASN A 28 18.28 12.80 -1.20
N ALA A 29 17.52 11.82 -0.71
CA ALA A 29 17.33 11.53 0.70
C ALA A 29 17.98 10.20 1.07
N LEU A 30 18.27 10.03 2.36
CA LEU A 30 18.91 8.82 2.88
C LEU A 30 17.93 7.67 2.96
N HIS A 31 18.24 6.55 2.30
CA HIS A 31 17.53 5.31 2.44
C HIS A 31 18.13 4.51 3.61
N LYS A 32 17.38 4.36 4.71
CA LYS A 32 17.87 3.70 5.91
C LYS A 32 16.72 3.04 6.67
N PRO A 33 16.91 1.79 7.14
CA PRO A 33 15.92 1.16 8.00
C PRO A 33 15.91 1.81 9.39
N THR A 34 14.76 1.76 10.05
CA THR A 34 14.63 2.21 11.43
C THR A 34 14.98 1.06 12.39
N SER A 35 15.44 1.41 13.59
CA SER A 35 15.81 0.42 14.59
C SER A 35 14.59 -0.32 15.16
N ASP A 36 13.46 0.38 15.31
CA ASP A 36 12.29 -0.18 15.98
C ASP A 36 11.26 -0.76 15.00
N GLY A 37 11.12 -0.16 13.83
CA GLY A 37 10.03 -0.49 12.92
C GLY A 37 10.39 -1.48 11.83
N HIS A 38 11.64 -1.54 11.40
CA HIS A 38 12.02 -2.31 10.22
C HIS A 38 11.79 -3.82 10.38
N ALA A 39 12.38 -4.41 11.42
CA ALA A 39 12.27 -5.86 11.62
C ALA A 39 10.84 -6.32 11.87
N VAL A 40 10.08 -5.55 12.62
CA VAL A 40 8.66 -5.84 12.92
C VAL A 40 7.82 -5.78 11.65
N THR A 41 8.04 -4.76 10.82
CA THR A 41 7.30 -4.59 9.57
C THR A 41 7.66 -5.68 8.56
N GLU A 42 8.94 -5.99 8.43
CA GLU A 42 9.39 -7.06 7.54
C GLU A 42 8.74 -8.39 7.92
N ASP A 43 8.71 -8.70 9.22
CA ASP A 43 8.11 -9.92 9.72
C ASP A 43 6.60 -9.98 9.40
N LEU A 44 5.88 -8.89 9.65
CA LEU A 44 4.46 -8.79 9.33
C LEU A 44 4.22 -8.97 7.83
N TRP A 45 5.01 -8.29 6.99
CA TRP A 45 4.87 -8.35 5.55
C TRP A 45 5.14 -9.76 5.02
N GLU A 46 6.22 -10.38 5.45
CA GLU A 46 6.56 -11.72 5.01
C GLU A 46 5.52 -12.77 5.43
N ASN A 47 4.87 -12.57 6.56
CA ASN A 47 3.82 -13.47 7.04
C ASN A 47 2.47 -13.25 6.32
N ARG A 48 2.19 -12.05 5.85
CA ARG A 48 0.85 -11.67 5.38
C ARG A 48 0.72 -11.38 3.89
N HIS A 49 1.76 -10.88 3.23
CA HIS A 49 1.64 -10.35 1.87
C HIS A 49 1.19 -11.39 0.83
N HIS A 50 1.49 -12.65 1.05
CA HIS A 50 1.16 -13.74 0.11
C HIS A 50 -0.26 -14.28 0.29
N GLU A 51 -0.97 -13.86 1.34
CA GLU A 51 -2.31 -14.35 1.62
C GLU A 51 -3.34 -13.77 0.65
N SER A 52 -4.40 -14.56 0.38
CA SER A 52 -5.57 -14.06 -0.31
C SER A 52 -6.36 -13.17 0.63
N MET A 53 -6.74 -11.99 0.15
CA MET A 53 -7.46 -11.02 0.96
C MET A 53 -8.29 -10.11 0.04
N SER A 54 -9.21 -9.33 0.62
CA SER A 54 -9.91 -8.30 -0.13
C SER A 54 -8.95 -7.14 -0.40
N LEU A 55 -9.28 -6.31 -1.39
CA LEU A 55 -8.47 -5.13 -1.68
C LEU A 55 -8.45 -4.17 -0.48
N ASP A 56 -9.57 -4.07 0.23
CA ASP A 56 -9.67 -3.25 1.44
C ASP A 56 -8.69 -3.73 2.52
N GLU A 57 -8.59 -5.04 2.72
CA GLU A 57 -7.61 -5.62 3.64
C GLU A 57 -6.16 -5.37 3.19
N ALA A 58 -5.89 -5.42 1.89
CA ALA A 58 -4.56 -5.12 1.36
C ALA A 58 -4.15 -3.67 1.66
N VAL A 59 -5.08 -2.74 1.48
CA VAL A 59 -4.86 -1.32 1.82
C VAL A 59 -4.63 -1.16 3.32
N ASP A 60 -5.40 -1.85 4.15
CA ASP A 60 -5.23 -1.79 5.61
C ASP A 60 -3.87 -2.35 6.04
N LEU A 61 -3.39 -3.41 5.41
CA LEU A 61 -2.06 -3.95 5.70
C LEU A 61 -0.98 -2.91 5.35
N CYS A 62 -1.09 -2.27 4.21
CA CYS A 62 -0.15 -1.22 3.79
C CYS A 62 -0.18 -0.01 4.74
N ARG A 63 -1.36 0.37 5.20
CA ARG A 63 -1.50 1.44 6.19
C ARG A 63 -0.83 1.07 7.51
N CYS A 64 -1.02 -0.16 7.96
CA CYS A 64 -0.39 -0.66 9.18
C CYS A 64 1.15 -0.62 9.05
N CYS A 65 1.67 -1.08 7.91
CA CYS A 65 3.12 -1.05 7.64
C CYS A 65 3.66 0.37 7.61
N HIS A 66 2.93 1.32 7.03
CA HIS A 66 3.31 2.73 7.07
C HIS A 66 3.44 3.23 8.51
N ARG A 67 2.46 2.90 9.36
CA ARG A 67 2.45 3.34 10.76
C ARG A 67 3.60 2.77 11.57
N MET A 68 4.08 1.59 11.21
CA MET A 68 5.23 0.97 11.86
C MET A 68 6.55 1.64 11.50
N ALA A 69 6.55 2.48 10.46
CA ALA A 69 7.71 3.26 10.02
C ALA A 69 8.97 2.40 9.85
N PRO A 70 8.98 1.45 8.90
CA PRO A 70 10.14 0.57 8.70
C PRO A 70 11.37 1.30 8.16
N PHE A 71 11.18 2.44 7.50
CA PHE A 71 12.26 3.25 6.95
C PHE A 71 12.23 4.64 7.58
N CYS A 72 13.36 5.34 7.52
CA CYS A 72 13.45 6.68 8.11
C CYS A 72 12.61 7.71 7.36
N LEU A 73 12.41 7.52 6.04
CA LEU A 73 11.69 8.48 5.20
C LEU A 73 10.78 7.76 4.20
N TYR A 74 9.73 8.45 3.80
CA TYR A 74 8.83 8.06 2.68
C TYR A 74 8.10 6.73 2.86
N ASN A 75 7.76 6.35 4.10
CA ASN A 75 6.98 5.13 4.35
C ASN A 75 5.61 5.18 3.68
N GLY A 76 4.89 6.29 3.84
CA GLY A 76 3.59 6.47 3.21
C GLY A 76 3.65 6.36 1.71
N ASN A 77 4.63 7.03 1.09
CA ASN A 77 4.82 6.99 -0.36
C ASN A 77 5.18 5.59 -0.84
N THR A 78 5.98 4.86 -0.07
CA THR A 78 6.40 3.49 -0.41
C THR A 78 5.18 2.56 -0.51
N PHE A 79 4.37 2.50 0.55
CA PHE A 79 3.22 1.59 0.58
C PHE A 79 2.07 2.07 -0.31
N SER A 80 1.89 3.38 -0.46
CA SER A 80 0.91 3.93 -1.42
C SER A 80 1.26 3.56 -2.85
N SER A 81 2.55 3.58 -3.20
CA SER A 81 3.01 3.21 -4.55
C SER A 81 2.72 1.74 -4.85
N ILE A 82 2.89 0.87 -3.86
CA ILE A 82 2.59 -0.56 -4.01
C ILE A 82 1.10 -0.75 -4.30
N ILE A 83 0.24 -0.10 -3.52
CA ILE A 83 -1.21 -0.18 -3.73
C ILE A 83 -1.60 0.41 -5.08
N ALA A 84 -0.97 1.50 -5.50
CA ALA A 84 -1.24 2.08 -6.81
C ALA A 84 -0.94 1.08 -7.95
N LEU A 85 0.17 0.32 -7.83
CA LEU A 85 0.50 -0.71 -8.80
C LEU A 85 -0.53 -1.85 -8.81
N VAL A 86 -1.03 -2.23 -7.65
CA VAL A 86 -2.10 -3.23 -7.53
C VAL A 86 -3.35 -2.75 -8.27
N ILE A 87 -3.78 -1.51 -8.01
CA ILE A 87 -4.99 -0.95 -8.59
C ILE A 87 -4.85 -0.79 -10.12
N ARG A 88 -3.66 -0.47 -10.62
CA ARG A 88 -3.42 -0.37 -12.06
C ARG A 88 -3.69 -1.69 -12.79
N LYS A 89 -3.50 -2.81 -12.14
CA LYS A 89 -3.76 -4.13 -12.73
C LYS A 89 -5.26 -4.42 -12.91
N LEU A 90 -6.13 -3.63 -12.30
CA LEU A 90 -7.57 -3.75 -12.48
C LEU A 90 -8.04 -3.22 -13.84
N ASP A 91 -7.18 -2.49 -14.53
CA ASP A 91 -7.47 -1.92 -15.85
C ASP A 91 -8.75 -1.09 -15.87
N LEU A 92 -8.90 -0.23 -14.87
CA LEU A 92 -10.04 0.68 -14.77
C LEU A 92 -9.96 1.80 -15.82
N PRO A 93 -11.09 2.40 -16.20
CA PRO A 93 -11.04 3.62 -17.02
C PRO A 93 -10.11 4.66 -16.37
N PRO A 94 -9.34 5.43 -17.17
CA PRO A 94 -8.28 6.28 -16.63
C PRO A 94 -8.72 7.23 -15.50
N THR A 95 -9.85 7.88 -15.62
CA THR A 95 -10.33 8.80 -14.58
C THR A 95 -10.71 8.05 -13.30
N GLU A 96 -11.42 6.94 -13.43
CA GLU A 96 -11.81 6.12 -12.30
C GLU A 96 -10.58 5.52 -11.62
N GLY A 97 -9.63 5.01 -12.40
CA GLY A 97 -8.38 4.47 -11.87
C GLY A 97 -7.61 5.49 -11.06
N GLN A 98 -7.53 6.73 -11.54
CA GLN A 98 -6.85 7.81 -10.84
C GLN A 98 -7.54 8.13 -9.51
N ILE A 99 -8.87 8.20 -9.50
CA ILE A 99 -9.64 8.45 -8.28
C ILE A 99 -9.41 7.34 -7.25
N VAL A 100 -9.52 6.09 -7.68
CA VAL A 100 -9.36 4.94 -6.78
C VAL A 100 -7.95 4.88 -6.19
N ARG A 101 -6.91 5.12 -7.01
CA ARG A 101 -5.53 5.17 -6.53
C ARG A 101 -5.33 6.30 -5.52
N SER A 102 -5.95 7.46 -5.77
CA SER A 102 -5.86 8.60 -4.86
C SER A 102 -6.52 8.28 -3.50
N LEU A 103 -7.71 7.68 -3.54
CA LEU A 103 -8.41 7.27 -2.30
C LEU A 103 -7.56 6.29 -1.51
N ALA A 104 -7.06 5.25 -2.16
CA ALA A 104 -6.23 4.23 -1.52
C ALA A 104 -4.96 4.84 -0.92
N GLY A 105 -4.29 5.73 -1.67
CA GLY A 105 -3.09 6.42 -1.21
C GLY A 105 -3.34 7.27 0.03
N HIS A 106 -4.46 7.98 0.08
CA HIS A 106 -4.82 8.78 1.25
C HIS A 106 -5.08 7.92 2.48
N ILE A 107 -5.71 6.74 2.29
CA ILE A 107 -5.94 5.80 3.38
C ILE A 107 -4.62 5.26 3.92
N VAL A 108 -3.72 4.82 3.04
CA VAL A 108 -2.40 4.32 3.44
C VAL A 108 -1.62 5.39 4.19
N ALA A 109 -1.66 6.63 3.71
CA ALA A 109 -0.96 7.76 4.34
C ALA A 109 -1.60 8.21 5.66
N GLY A 110 -2.83 7.77 5.94
CA GLY A 110 -3.54 8.14 7.17
C GLY A 110 -4.15 9.53 7.12
N VAL A 111 -4.40 10.05 5.92
CA VAL A 111 -4.96 11.40 5.73
C VAL A 111 -6.34 11.40 5.05
N ALA A 112 -6.92 10.23 4.84
CA ALA A 112 -8.24 10.11 4.22
C ALA A 112 -9.33 10.62 5.14
N SER A 113 -10.31 11.32 4.57
CA SER A 113 -11.54 11.68 5.29
C SER A 113 -12.45 10.45 5.41
N ASP A 114 -13.46 10.54 6.29
CA ASP A 114 -14.45 9.47 6.43
C ASP A 114 -15.19 9.23 5.11
N GLU A 115 -15.44 10.28 4.34
CA GLU A 115 -16.08 10.19 3.03
C GLU A 115 -15.19 9.44 2.04
N GLU A 116 -13.90 9.72 2.03
CA GLU A 116 -12.94 9.04 1.16
C GLU A 116 -12.82 7.56 1.52
N GLU A 117 -12.74 7.23 2.81
CA GLU A 117 -12.71 5.83 3.24
C GLU A 117 -13.98 5.09 2.84
N ARG A 118 -15.14 5.73 2.98
CA ARG A 118 -16.42 5.14 2.57
C ARG A 118 -16.46 4.89 1.07
N ALA A 119 -16.03 5.89 0.29
CA ALA A 119 -16.00 5.77 -1.17
C ALA A 119 -15.11 4.62 -1.62
N PHE A 120 -13.96 4.46 -0.98
CA PHE A 120 -13.05 3.36 -1.31
C PHE A 120 -13.66 2.00 -0.95
N ARG A 121 -14.30 1.88 0.22
CA ARG A 121 -14.95 0.63 0.63
C ARG A 121 -16.11 0.27 -0.30
N GLU A 122 -16.87 1.25 -0.75
CA GLU A 122 -17.94 1.03 -1.74
C GLU A 122 -17.37 0.53 -3.06
N PHE A 123 -16.25 1.10 -3.49
CA PHE A 123 -15.57 0.60 -4.68
C PHE A 123 -15.13 -0.85 -4.50
N CYS A 124 -14.49 -1.19 -3.38
CA CYS A 124 -14.06 -2.55 -3.09
C CYS A 124 -15.23 -3.53 -3.08
N ALA A 125 -16.35 -3.15 -2.48
CA ALA A 125 -17.55 -3.98 -2.42
C ALA A 125 -18.14 -4.23 -3.82
N SER A 126 -17.89 -3.33 -4.77
CA SER A 126 -18.36 -3.48 -6.16
C SER A 126 -17.48 -4.42 -7.00
N LEU A 127 -16.30 -4.76 -6.53
CA LEU A 127 -15.40 -5.68 -7.24
C LEU A 127 -15.90 -7.11 -7.08
N SER A 128 -16.06 -7.80 -8.18
CA SER A 128 -16.53 -9.19 -8.19
C SER A 128 -15.55 -10.13 -8.85
#